data_a0b7f5c5f49acc54c61ad74a1ccf1bd3
#
_entry.id   a0b7f5c5f49acc54c61ad74a1ccf1bd3
#
_cell.length_a   1.000
_cell.length_b   1.000
_cell.length_c   1.000
_cell.angle_alpha   90.00
_cell.angle_beta   90.00
_cell.angle_gamma   90.00
#
_symmetry.space_group_name_H-M   'P 1'
#
loop_
_entity.id
_entity.type
_entity.pdbx_description
1 polymer ?
#
loop_
_entity_poly.entity_id
_entity_poly.type
_entity_poly.pdbx_seq_one_letter_code
_entity_poly.pdbx_strand_id
1 'polypeptide(L)'
;MDFNILTLGCKVNQYESQAMREDLLKNGYFLSENKDKADITVINTCTVTSVSDAKNRKLIHRVRRQNPDGIIVLTGCMPQAFPGEMKELKECDIILGNKERSKLVPAIEAFLAHRSRLVDIPGYLNRGDMYENLTVSSFGEHTRAFIKIEDGCNRFCSYCIIPYARGRVRSKPLSALKTELENVALGGYREVVLVGINLSAYGSGEDYDLADAVETACSIEGIERVRLGSIEPEQMDKELISRLAAQEKLCPQFHLSLQSGCDKTLKAMNRHYDTREYAEIVGNLRAAFPNSSMTTDVMVGFAGESEEDFQASMAFVKQIGFAKVHVFPYSLRKGTRAESLPGHVSPAEKERRAKLMGELADNSRKEFLQSQVGLIEEVLFERLRHGYLEGYTKNYTPVHVTGGDSSLCGEVRRVRLTAAAGDYCEGVLSD
;
A
#
# COMPACT_ATOMS: atom_id res chain seq x y z
N MET A 1 23.87 1.31 -20.91
CA MET A 1 24.01 0.58 -19.63
C MET A 1 22.67 0.00 -19.29
N ASP A 2 22.66 -1.23 -18.83
CA ASP A 2 21.42 -1.85 -18.39
C ASP A 2 21.16 -1.61 -16.89
N PHE A 3 19.89 -1.70 -16.50
CA PHE A 3 19.50 -1.49 -15.11
C PHE A 3 18.45 -2.48 -14.63
N ASN A 4 18.40 -2.65 -13.31
CA ASN A 4 17.34 -3.36 -12.62
C ASN A 4 16.83 -2.53 -11.43
N ILE A 5 15.54 -2.67 -11.08
CA ILE A 5 14.95 -2.04 -9.90
C ILE A 5 14.36 -3.12 -9.00
N LEU A 6 14.86 -3.19 -7.77
CA LEU A 6 14.39 -4.09 -6.73
C LEU A 6 13.57 -3.29 -5.72
N THR A 7 12.28 -3.61 -5.65
CA THR A 7 11.33 -2.88 -4.80
C THR A 7 10.95 -3.70 -3.57
N LEU A 8 11.14 -3.11 -2.41
CA LEU A 8 10.61 -3.60 -1.14
C LEU A 8 9.61 -2.59 -0.60
N GLY A 9 8.44 -3.06 -0.13
CA GLY A 9 7.49 -2.18 0.54
C GLY A 9 6.06 -2.19 -0.03
N CYS A 10 5.40 -1.02 0.08
CA CYS A 10 3.98 -0.85 -0.21
C CYS A 10 3.70 -0.49 -1.69
N LYS A 11 2.43 -0.31 -2.03
CA LYS A 11 1.99 0.11 -3.38
C LYS A 11 2.58 1.47 -3.79
N VAL A 12 2.79 2.38 -2.83
CA VAL A 12 3.46 3.66 -3.08
C VAL A 12 4.90 3.45 -3.56
N ASN A 13 5.67 2.54 -2.91
CA ASN A 13 7.01 2.18 -3.38
C ASN A 13 6.99 1.54 -4.79
N GLN A 14 5.96 0.73 -5.09
CA GLN A 14 5.82 0.13 -6.42
C GLN A 14 5.58 1.20 -7.49
N TYR A 15 4.67 2.15 -7.23
CA TYR A 15 4.45 3.30 -8.11
C TYR A 15 5.73 4.10 -8.34
N GLU A 16 6.46 4.41 -7.26
CA GLU A 16 7.71 5.18 -7.34
C GLU A 16 8.80 4.45 -8.12
N SER A 17 8.89 3.12 -7.95
CA SER A 17 9.82 2.29 -8.73
C SER A 17 9.46 2.27 -10.21
N GLN A 18 8.16 2.27 -10.54
CA GLN A 18 7.73 2.33 -11.93
C GLN A 18 8.05 3.70 -12.55
N ALA A 19 7.84 4.81 -11.81
CA ALA A 19 8.23 6.14 -12.27
C ALA A 19 9.75 6.25 -12.52
N MET A 20 10.57 5.73 -11.60
CA MET A 20 12.03 5.66 -11.76
C MET A 20 12.44 4.80 -12.98
N ARG A 21 11.72 3.69 -13.22
CA ARG A 21 11.94 2.83 -14.38
C ARG A 21 11.70 3.60 -15.68
N GLU A 22 10.57 4.30 -15.78
CA GLU A 22 10.24 5.08 -16.98
C GLU A 22 11.22 6.23 -17.20
N ASP A 23 11.68 6.87 -16.12
CA ASP A 23 12.69 7.94 -16.21
C ASP A 23 14.03 7.41 -16.73
N LEU A 24 14.51 6.28 -16.23
CA LEU A 24 15.73 5.63 -16.73
C LEU A 24 15.61 5.24 -18.21
N LEU A 25 14.47 4.65 -18.63
CA LEU A 25 14.22 4.29 -20.01
C LEU A 25 14.23 5.52 -20.95
N LYS A 26 13.58 6.62 -20.53
CA LYS A 26 13.56 7.89 -21.28
C LYS A 26 14.95 8.50 -21.45
N ASN A 27 15.85 8.24 -20.51
CA ASN A 27 17.24 8.73 -20.54
C ASN A 27 18.22 7.73 -21.18
N GLY A 28 17.73 6.72 -21.92
CA GLY A 28 18.55 5.82 -22.73
C GLY A 28 19.21 4.66 -21.99
N TYR A 29 18.76 4.36 -20.77
CA TYR A 29 19.12 3.13 -20.07
C TYR A 29 18.17 2.00 -20.50
N PHE A 30 18.58 0.73 -20.36
CA PHE A 30 17.81 -0.45 -20.79
C PHE A 30 17.52 -1.36 -19.61
N LEU A 31 16.38 -2.05 -19.64
CA LEU A 31 16.09 -3.09 -18.63
C LEU A 31 17.05 -4.27 -18.83
N SER A 32 17.65 -4.71 -17.74
CA SER A 32 18.52 -5.88 -17.76
C SER A 32 17.71 -7.16 -17.91
N GLU A 33 18.12 -8.02 -18.81
CA GLU A 33 17.62 -9.40 -18.92
C GLU A 33 18.07 -10.24 -17.72
N ASN A 34 19.24 -9.93 -17.16
CA ASN A 34 19.79 -10.60 -16.00
C ASN A 34 19.57 -9.78 -14.72
N LYS A 35 18.55 -10.18 -13.94
CA LYS A 35 18.17 -9.49 -12.69
C LYS A 35 19.27 -9.44 -11.62
N ASP A 36 20.27 -10.30 -11.70
CA ASP A 36 21.35 -10.42 -10.70
C ASP A 36 22.65 -9.69 -11.10
N LYS A 37 22.81 -9.27 -12.37
CA LYS A 37 24.06 -8.70 -12.90
C LYS A 37 23.84 -7.49 -13.80
N ALA A 38 22.91 -6.62 -13.45
CA ALA A 38 22.73 -5.36 -14.16
C ALA A 38 23.88 -4.37 -13.89
N ASP A 39 24.24 -3.54 -14.89
CA ASP A 39 25.22 -2.46 -14.71
C ASP A 39 24.83 -1.55 -13.54
N ILE A 40 23.53 -1.27 -13.39
CA ILE A 40 22.95 -0.44 -12.34
C ILE A 40 21.83 -1.22 -11.63
N THR A 41 21.90 -1.32 -10.31
CA THR A 41 20.82 -1.88 -9.50
C THR A 41 20.27 -0.81 -8.56
N VAL A 42 19.02 -0.39 -8.77
CA VAL A 42 18.31 0.52 -7.87
C VAL A 42 17.53 -0.30 -6.85
N ILE A 43 17.75 -0.03 -5.56
CA ILE A 43 17.05 -0.70 -4.45
C ILE A 43 16.14 0.33 -3.79
N ASN A 44 14.82 0.22 -4.04
CA ASN A 44 13.80 1.06 -3.39
C ASN A 44 13.29 0.36 -2.12
N THR A 45 13.57 0.96 -0.96
CA THR A 45 13.46 0.32 0.36
C THR A 45 12.22 0.74 1.13
N CYS A 46 11.75 -0.16 1.97
CA CYS A 46 10.74 0.09 3.01
C CYS A 46 11.40 0.09 4.40
N THR A 47 10.73 0.76 5.38
CA THR A 47 11.23 0.79 6.76
C THR A 47 10.10 0.74 7.79
N VAL A 48 8.93 0.22 7.43
CA VAL A 48 7.77 0.15 8.33
C VAL A 48 8.04 -0.74 9.54
N THR A 49 8.78 -1.84 9.38
CA THR A 49 9.12 -2.78 10.46
C THR A 49 10.63 -3.07 10.54
N SER A 50 11.11 -3.50 11.70
CA SER A 50 12.50 -3.96 11.86
C SER A 50 12.83 -5.16 10.96
N VAL A 51 11.84 -6.01 10.70
CA VAL A 51 11.98 -7.13 9.74
C VAL A 51 12.21 -6.61 8.32
N SER A 52 11.55 -5.52 7.94
CA SER A 52 11.78 -4.88 6.62
C SER A 52 13.21 -4.36 6.51
N ASP A 53 13.76 -3.74 7.57
CA ASP A 53 15.15 -3.26 7.55
C ASP A 53 16.14 -4.41 7.45
N ALA A 54 15.91 -5.51 8.18
CA ALA A 54 16.74 -6.71 8.05
C ALA A 54 16.71 -7.31 6.64
N LYS A 55 15.53 -7.32 5.99
CA LYS A 55 15.39 -7.75 4.59
C LYS A 55 16.13 -6.82 3.64
N ASN A 56 16.03 -5.49 3.83
CA ASN A 56 16.76 -4.51 3.03
C ASN A 56 18.28 -4.76 3.11
N ARG A 57 18.83 -4.87 4.32
CA ARG A 57 20.28 -5.11 4.53
C ARG A 57 20.74 -6.42 3.88
N LYS A 58 19.98 -7.50 4.05
CA LYS A 58 20.26 -8.79 3.38
C LYS A 58 20.24 -8.65 1.86
N LEU A 59 19.30 -7.90 1.30
CA LEU A 59 19.21 -7.65 -0.13
C LEU A 59 20.42 -6.86 -0.64
N ILE A 60 20.79 -5.76 0.03
CA ILE A 60 21.95 -4.94 -0.33
C ILE A 60 23.24 -5.78 -0.35
N HIS A 61 23.51 -6.53 0.72
CA HIS A 61 24.69 -7.41 0.78
C HIS A 61 24.65 -8.49 -0.31
N ARG A 62 23.48 -9.08 -0.61
CA ARG A 62 23.33 -10.06 -1.68
C ARG A 62 23.66 -9.45 -3.04
N VAL A 63 23.10 -8.28 -3.36
CA VAL A 63 23.32 -7.59 -4.64
C VAL A 63 24.81 -7.26 -4.81
N ARG A 64 25.46 -6.68 -3.81
CA ARG A 64 26.89 -6.36 -3.89
C ARG A 64 27.75 -7.62 -4.08
N ARG A 65 27.42 -8.71 -3.40
CA ARG A 65 28.16 -9.97 -3.55
C ARG A 65 27.97 -10.62 -4.94
N GLN A 66 26.76 -10.54 -5.52
CA GLN A 66 26.44 -11.10 -6.83
C GLN A 66 27.01 -10.25 -7.97
N ASN A 67 27.10 -8.94 -7.77
CA ASN A 67 27.62 -7.97 -8.74
C ASN A 67 28.59 -6.99 -8.07
N PRO A 68 29.87 -7.39 -7.85
CA PRO A 68 30.85 -6.56 -7.16
C PRO A 68 31.16 -5.23 -7.86
N ASP A 69 31.10 -5.21 -9.19
CA ASP A 69 31.47 -4.06 -10.04
C ASP A 69 30.26 -3.22 -10.46
N GLY A 70 29.04 -3.69 -10.24
CA GLY A 70 27.81 -2.98 -10.56
C GLY A 70 27.56 -1.77 -9.67
N ILE A 71 26.90 -0.76 -10.21
CA ILE A 71 26.52 0.43 -9.49
C ILE A 71 25.26 0.14 -8.67
N ILE A 72 25.33 0.31 -7.34
CA ILE A 72 24.20 0.12 -6.45
C ILE A 72 23.68 1.48 -5.98
N VAL A 73 22.43 1.77 -6.36
CA VAL A 73 21.68 2.95 -5.90
C VAL A 73 20.69 2.52 -4.83
N LEU A 74 20.80 3.09 -3.64
CA LEU A 74 19.85 2.88 -2.56
C LEU A 74 18.94 4.10 -2.42
N THR A 75 17.63 3.88 -2.35
CA THR A 75 16.62 4.92 -2.12
C THR A 75 15.43 4.40 -1.32
N GLY A 76 14.44 5.25 -1.09
CA GLY A 76 13.21 4.88 -0.40
C GLY A 76 13.18 5.28 1.08
N CYS A 77 12.35 4.58 1.86
CA CYS A 77 12.06 4.98 3.24
C CYS A 77 13.23 4.75 4.21
N MET A 78 14.04 3.70 4.00
CA MET A 78 15.11 3.35 4.93
C MET A 78 16.22 4.42 4.97
N PRO A 79 16.80 4.90 3.84
CA PRO A 79 17.80 5.95 3.87
C PRO A 79 17.29 7.24 4.52
N GLN A 80 16.06 7.59 4.23
CA GLN A 80 15.45 8.82 4.74
C GLN A 80 15.20 8.77 6.26
N ALA A 81 14.76 7.60 6.79
CA ALA A 81 14.49 7.43 8.21
C ALA A 81 15.77 7.37 9.05
N PHE A 82 16.88 6.85 8.50
CA PHE A 82 18.13 6.58 9.22
C PHE A 82 19.35 7.13 8.49
N PRO A 83 19.41 8.45 8.20
CA PRO A 83 20.48 9.03 7.37
C PRO A 83 21.89 8.86 7.98
N GLY A 84 22.00 8.83 9.32
CA GLY A 84 23.28 8.59 10.01
C GLY A 84 23.85 7.20 9.74
N GLU A 85 22.99 6.17 9.73
CA GLU A 85 23.41 4.79 9.46
C GLU A 85 23.81 4.58 7.99
N MET A 86 23.23 5.34 7.09
CA MET A 86 23.48 5.23 5.65
C MET A 86 24.87 5.74 5.26
N LYS A 87 25.45 6.66 6.02
CA LYS A 87 26.82 7.14 5.78
C LYS A 87 27.85 6.01 5.92
N GLU A 88 27.58 5.04 6.79
CA GLU A 88 28.45 3.91 7.08
C GLU A 88 28.24 2.71 6.14
N LEU A 89 27.16 2.71 5.34
CA LEU A 89 26.81 1.61 4.45
C LEU A 89 27.65 1.68 3.15
N LYS A 90 28.81 1.01 3.14
CA LYS A 90 29.79 1.08 2.05
C LYS A 90 29.41 0.27 0.78
N GLU A 91 28.43 -0.60 0.88
CA GLU A 91 27.99 -1.47 -0.23
C GLU A 91 27.24 -0.71 -1.32
N CYS A 92 26.77 0.53 -1.03
CA CYS A 92 26.05 1.35 -1.98
C CYS A 92 26.91 2.50 -2.50
N ASP A 93 26.95 2.68 -3.80
CA ASP A 93 27.70 3.71 -4.49
C ASP A 93 26.97 5.06 -4.44
N ILE A 94 25.64 5.00 -4.58
CA ILE A 94 24.76 6.16 -4.54
C ILE A 94 23.67 5.90 -3.51
N ILE A 95 23.45 6.87 -2.62
CA ILE A 95 22.36 6.82 -1.64
C ILE A 95 21.55 8.11 -1.74
N LEU A 96 20.27 7.95 -2.12
CA LEU A 96 19.32 9.05 -2.26
C LEU A 96 18.26 8.99 -1.17
N GLY A 97 17.82 10.14 -0.71
CA GLY A 97 16.66 10.25 0.16
C GLY A 97 15.35 9.89 -0.57
N ASN A 98 14.24 10.11 0.10
CA ASN A 98 12.90 9.77 -0.39
C ASN A 98 12.14 10.99 -0.92
N LYS A 99 12.78 12.16 -1.02
CA LYS A 99 12.15 13.42 -1.36
C LYS A 99 12.14 13.72 -2.86
N GLU A 100 13.23 13.39 -3.56
CA GLU A 100 13.46 13.84 -4.93
C GLU A 100 13.97 12.67 -5.78
N ARG A 101 13.04 11.87 -6.30
CA ARG A 101 13.37 10.72 -7.16
C ARG A 101 13.82 11.13 -8.56
N SER A 102 13.41 12.32 -8.99
CA SER A 102 13.92 12.97 -10.21
C SER A 102 15.43 13.19 -10.22
N LYS A 103 16.07 13.13 -9.05
CA LYS A 103 17.53 13.16 -8.95
C LYS A 103 18.23 11.83 -9.29
N LEU A 104 17.50 10.75 -9.55
CA LEU A 104 18.09 9.43 -9.80
C LEU A 104 19.05 9.45 -10.99
N VAL A 105 18.60 9.90 -12.16
CA VAL A 105 19.42 9.94 -13.38
C VAL A 105 20.62 10.89 -13.22
N PRO A 106 20.44 12.16 -12.80
CA PRO A 106 21.57 13.04 -12.52
C PRO A 106 22.61 12.47 -11.53
N ALA A 107 22.17 11.74 -10.50
CA ALA A 107 23.07 11.13 -9.52
C ALA A 107 23.90 9.98 -10.14
N ILE A 108 23.29 9.17 -10.99
CA ILE A 108 23.97 8.12 -11.75
C ILE A 108 25.02 8.73 -12.69
N GLU A 109 24.65 9.76 -13.45
CA GLU A 109 25.55 10.46 -14.37
C GLU A 109 26.74 11.10 -13.64
N ALA A 110 26.48 11.75 -12.51
CA ALA A 110 27.54 12.32 -11.66
C ALA A 110 28.49 11.24 -11.12
N PHE A 111 27.96 10.09 -10.70
CA PHE A 111 28.80 8.97 -10.28
C PHE A 111 29.60 8.40 -11.43
N LEU A 112 29.03 8.26 -12.64
CA LEU A 112 29.76 7.77 -13.82
C LEU A 112 30.90 8.70 -14.21
N ALA A 113 30.71 10.02 -14.09
CA ALA A 113 31.73 11.04 -14.41
C ALA A 113 32.89 11.07 -13.40
N HIS A 114 32.60 10.93 -12.11
CA HIS A 114 33.58 11.19 -11.05
C HIS A 114 34.03 9.92 -10.30
N ARG A 115 33.29 8.83 -10.39
CA ARG A 115 33.51 7.56 -9.68
C ARG A 115 33.64 7.74 -8.15
N SER A 116 32.99 8.75 -7.60
CA SER A 116 32.98 9.06 -6.18
C SER A 116 31.62 8.74 -5.58
N ARG A 117 31.62 8.08 -4.44
CA ARG A 117 30.41 7.74 -3.69
C ARG A 117 29.58 8.98 -3.39
N LEU A 118 28.26 8.92 -3.66
CA LEU A 118 27.32 10.01 -3.46
C LEU A 118 26.31 9.65 -2.37
N VAL A 119 26.11 10.55 -1.40
CA VAL A 119 25.06 10.42 -0.38
C VAL A 119 24.28 11.75 -0.32
N ASP A 120 23.07 11.75 -0.86
CA ASP A 120 22.16 12.90 -0.87
C ASP A 120 20.84 12.53 -0.17
N ILE A 121 20.72 12.89 1.11
CA ILE A 121 19.54 12.61 1.93
C ILE A 121 19.08 13.94 2.55
N PRO A 122 18.24 14.70 1.86
CA PRO A 122 17.77 16.00 2.34
C PRO A 122 16.84 15.85 3.57
N GLY A 123 16.80 16.88 4.42
CA GLY A 123 15.85 16.95 5.54
C GLY A 123 14.41 17.02 5.05
N TYR A 124 13.46 16.47 5.82
CA TYR A 124 12.12 16.19 5.32
C TYR A 124 10.95 16.86 6.05
N LEU A 125 11.15 17.45 7.21
CA LEU A 125 10.02 17.94 8.03
C LEU A 125 9.68 19.42 7.82
N ASN A 126 10.12 20.02 6.71
CA ASN A 126 9.84 21.41 6.42
C ASN A 126 8.37 21.61 6.00
N ARG A 127 7.73 22.67 6.50
CA ARG A 127 6.45 23.14 6.00
C ARG A 127 6.68 23.75 4.61
N GLY A 128 5.79 23.42 3.65
CA GLY A 128 5.84 23.96 2.29
C GLY A 128 6.62 23.11 1.28
N ASP A 129 7.05 21.90 1.64
CA ASP A 129 7.55 20.95 0.65
C ASP A 129 6.43 20.61 -0.35
N MET A 130 6.72 20.76 -1.64
CA MET A 130 5.78 20.46 -2.72
C MET A 130 5.67 18.96 -2.97
N TYR A 131 4.52 18.52 -3.52
CA TYR A 131 4.36 17.16 -4.02
C TYR A 131 5.28 16.95 -5.22
N GLU A 132 6.07 15.88 -5.22
CA GLU A 132 6.87 15.50 -6.39
C GLU A 132 5.92 14.87 -7.43
N ASN A 133 5.68 15.60 -8.53
CA ASN A 133 4.73 15.20 -9.56
C ASN A 133 5.34 14.13 -10.48
N LEU A 134 5.50 12.93 -9.94
CA LEU A 134 5.83 11.75 -10.73
C LEU A 134 4.61 11.32 -11.55
N THR A 135 4.83 10.84 -12.77
CA THR A 135 3.81 10.25 -13.63
C THR A 135 4.25 8.88 -14.09
N VAL A 136 3.28 7.97 -14.21
CA VAL A 136 3.50 6.61 -14.70
C VAL A 136 2.54 6.36 -15.85
N SER A 137 3.06 5.86 -16.96
CA SER A 137 2.26 5.56 -18.15
C SER A 137 1.92 4.08 -18.31
N SER A 138 2.67 3.18 -17.66
CA SER A 138 2.48 1.74 -17.77
C SER A 138 2.87 1.03 -16.47
N PHE A 139 2.15 -0.02 -16.13
CA PHE A 139 2.41 -0.87 -14.94
C PHE A 139 2.86 -2.29 -15.32
N GLY A 140 3.40 -2.45 -16.54
CA GLY A 140 3.91 -3.73 -17.03
C GLY A 140 2.83 -4.82 -17.05
N GLU A 141 3.08 -5.93 -16.38
CA GLU A 141 2.16 -7.10 -16.34
C GLU A 141 0.99 -6.94 -15.36
N HIS A 142 0.84 -5.78 -14.67
CA HIS A 142 -0.27 -5.56 -13.77
C HIS A 142 -1.56 -5.25 -14.53
N THR A 143 -2.65 -5.87 -14.14
CA THR A 143 -3.99 -5.61 -14.71
C THR A 143 -4.61 -4.32 -14.17
N ARG A 144 -4.10 -3.82 -13.03
CA ARG A 144 -4.53 -2.60 -12.36
C ARG A 144 -3.41 -1.57 -12.30
N ALA A 145 -3.75 -0.31 -12.52
CA ALA A 145 -2.82 0.81 -12.35
C ALA A 145 -2.88 1.35 -10.91
N PHE A 146 -1.73 1.52 -10.28
CA PHE A 146 -1.63 2.18 -8.98
C PHE A 146 -1.27 3.65 -9.18
N ILE A 147 -2.12 4.56 -8.73
CA ILE A 147 -1.90 6.01 -8.89
C ILE A 147 -1.63 6.62 -7.52
N LYS A 148 -0.43 7.09 -7.31
CA LYS A 148 -0.04 7.78 -6.08
C LYS A 148 -0.58 9.21 -6.12
N ILE A 149 -1.54 9.52 -5.26
CA ILE A 149 -2.14 10.86 -5.17
C ILE A 149 -1.70 11.64 -3.94
N GLU A 150 -1.18 10.95 -2.91
CA GLU A 150 -0.77 11.56 -1.66
C GLU A 150 0.55 10.94 -1.17
N ASP A 151 1.36 11.74 -0.49
CA ASP A 151 2.58 11.32 0.19
C ASP A 151 2.76 12.04 1.53
N GLY A 152 3.35 11.33 2.50
CA GLY A 152 3.59 11.85 3.81
C GLY A 152 2.48 11.59 4.82
N CYS A 153 2.67 11.99 6.09
CA CYS A 153 1.67 11.79 7.13
C CYS A 153 1.88 12.76 8.29
N ASN A 154 0.80 13.36 8.78
CA ASN A 154 0.81 14.28 9.91
C ASN A 154 0.31 13.64 11.23
N ARG A 155 0.04 12.31 11.27
CA ARG A 155 -0.57 11.64 12.42
C ARG A 155 0.38 11.40 13.58
N PHE A 156 1.65 11.10 13.30
CA PHE A 156 2.65 10.80 14.32
C PHE A 156 2.17 9.73 15.33
N CYS A 157 1.54 8.66 14.82
CA CYS A 157 1.20 7.51 15.65
C CYS A 157 2.45 7.05 16.42
N SER A 158 2.30 6.69 17.69
CA SER A 158 3.43 6.50 18.60
C SER A 158 4.44 5.44 18.15
N TYR A 159 4.01 4.48 17.32
CA TYR A 159 4.83 3.38 16.79
C TYR A 159 5.39 3.63 15.38
N CYS A 160 4.99 4.75 14.73
CA CYS A 160 5.19 4.91 13.30
C CYS A 160 6.40 5.78 12.96
N ILE A 161 7.29 5.26 12.12
CA ILE A 161 8.47 5.96 11.61
C ILE A 161 8.17 6.76 10.31
N ILE A 162 7.01 6.55 9.71
CA ILE A 162 6.68 7.07 8.38
C ILE A 162 6.73 8.62 8.30
N PRO A 163 6.25 9.41 9.28
CA PRO A 163 6.40 10.87 9.21
C PRO A 163 7.86 11.32 9.04
N TYR A 164 8.81 10.58 9.61
CA TYR A 164 10.24 10.86 9.49
C TYR A 164 10.86 10.38 8.18
N ALA A 165 10.26 9.32 7.58
CA ALA A 165 10.71 8.77 6.30
C ALA A 165 10.08 9.45 5.09
N ARG A 166 8.88 10.06 5.24
CA ARG A 166 8.12 10.62 4.11
C ARG A 166 7.69 12.07 4.30
N GLY A 167 7.94 12.65 5.46
CA GLY A 167 7.61 14.02 5.76
C GLY A 167 6.12 14.27 5.96
N ARG A 168 5.72 15.54 5.78
CA ARG A 168 4.34 15.98 5.94
C ARG A 168 3.49 15.62 4.74
N VAL A 169 2.15 15.64 4.94
CA VAL A 169 1.16 15.42 3.88
C VAL A 169 1.38 16.40 2.72
N ARG A 170 1.40 15.85 1.53
CA ARG A 170 1.46 16.57 0.25
C ARG A 170 0.55 15.84 -0.75
N SER A 171 -0.20 16.60 -1.51
CA SER A 171 -1.22 16.08 -2.43
C SER A 171 -0.83 16.34 -3.88
N LYS A 172 -1.09 15.38 -4.76
CA LYS A 172 -0.99 15.56 -6.20
C LYS A 172 -2.08 16.52 -6.65
N PRO A 173 -1.78 17.58 -7.42
CA PRO A 173 -2.81 18.46 -7.97
C PRO A 173 -3.84 17.70 -8.81
N LEU A 174 -5.13 18.05 -8.70
CA LEU A 174 -6.21 17.39 -9.45
C LEU A 174 -5.98 17.39 -10.96
N SER A 175 -5.44 18.49 -11.53
CA SER A 175 -5.13 18.59 -12.95
C SER A 175 -4.07 17.56 -13.37
N ALA A 176 -3.04 17.37 -12.55
CA ALA A 176 -2.00 16.37 -12.80
C ALA A 176 -2.53 14.94 -12.64
N LEU A 177 -3.42 14.72 -11.66
CA LEU A 177 -4.11 13.44 -11.48
C LEU A 177 -4.96 13.10 -12.71
N LYS A 178 -5.76 14.05 -13.20
CA LYS A 178 -6.60 13.86 -14.37
C LYS A 178 -5.77 13.44 -15.61
N THR A 179 -4.71 14.19 -15.89
CA THR A 179 -3.81 13.89 -17.03
C THR A 179 -3.19 12.49 -16.93
N GLU A 180 -2.76 12.08 -15.71
CA GLU A 180 -2.19 10.75 -15.52
C GLU A 180 -3.23 9.65 -15.71
N LEU A 181 -4.44 9.85 -15.20
CA LEU A 181 -5.56 8.90 -15.37
C LEU A 181 -5.97 8.74 -16.83
N GLU A 182 -6.01 9.84 -17.61
CA GLU A 182 -6.25 9.81 -19.07
C GLU A 182 -5.19 8.97 -19.78
N ASN A 183 -3.91 9.15 -19.46
CA ASN A 183 -2.81 8.37 -20.04
C ASN A 183 -2.91 6.87 -19.68
N VAL A 184 -3.28 6.55 -18.43
CA VAL A 184 -3.47 5.18 -17.97
C VAL A 184 -4.66 4.52 -18.68
N ALA A 185 -5.76 5.24 -18.87
CA ALA A 185 -6.92 4.75 -19.63
C ALA A 185 -6.56 4.47 -21.10
N LEU A 186 -5.81 5.37 -21.74
CA LEU A 186 -5.26 5.16 -23.10
C LEU A 186 -4.33 3.95 -23.17
N GLY A 187 -3.64 3.62 -22.08
CA GLY A 187 -2.83 2.42 -21.92
C GLY A 187 -3.64 1.12 -21.75
N GLY A 188 -4.99 1.20 -21.74
CA GLY A 188 -5.89 0.06 -21.68
C GLY A 188 -6.19 -0.45 -20.26
N TYR A 189 -5.80 0.27 -19.21
CA TYR A 189 -6.13 -0.11 -17.83
C TYR A 189 -7.58 0.23 -17.50
N ARG A 190 -8.36 -0.76 -17.10
CA ARG A 190 -9.78 -0.61 -16.74
C ARG A 190 -10.00 -0.36 -15.24
N GLU A 191 -9.07 -0.78 -14.39
CA GLU A 191 -9.13 -0.54 -12.94
C GLU A 191 -7.94 0.31 -12.49
N VAL A 192 -8.21 1.38 -11.73
CA VAL A 192 -7.22 2.19 -11.06
C VAL A 192 -7.36 2.08 -9.54
N VAL A 193 -6.23 2.08 -8.84
CA VAL A 193 -6.18 2.09 -7.38
C VAL A 193 -5.52 3.38 -6.94
N LEU A 194 -6.26 4.30 -6.35
CA LEU A 194 -5.72 5.52 -5.76
C LEU A 194 -4.98 5.15 -4.47
N VAL A 195 -3.71 5.50 -4.38
CA VAL A 195 -2.86 5.14 -3.23
C VAL A 195 -2.17 6.36 -2.64
N GLY A 196 -1.94 6.30 -1.33
CA GLY A 196 -1.21 7.29 -0.56
C GLY A 196 -0.60 6.65 0.69
N ILE A 197 0.12 7.43 1.44
CA ILE A 197 0.64 7.08 2.77
C ILE A 197 -0.44 7.29 3.82
N ASN A 198 -1.19 8.40 3.71
CA ASN A 198 -2.38 8.71 4.46
C ASN A 198 -3.43 9.23 3.49
N LEU A 199 -4.00 8.34 2.70
CA LEU A 199 -4.87 8.65 1.57
C LEU A 199 -6.05 9.56 1.96
N SER A 200 -6.61 9.38 3.16
CA SER A 200 -7.69 10.23 3.68
C SER A 200 -7.28 11.71 3.83
N ALA A 201 -5.99 11.99 3.93
CA ALA A 201 -5.49 13.37 4.07
C ALA A 201 -5.20 14.04 2.71
N TYR A 202 -5.55 13.40 1.60
CA TYR A 202 -5.44 14.01 0.28
C TYR A 202 -6.24 15.32 0.25
N GLY A 203 -5.63 16.37 -0.30
CA GLY A 203 -6.21 17.70 -0.34
C GLY A 203 -6.08 18.54 0.94
N SER A 204 -5.43 18.02 1.99
CA SER A 204 -5.27 18.79 3.24
C SER A 204 -4.57 20.14 3.01
N GLY A 205 -5.31 21.23 3.16
CA GLY A 205 -4.82 22.60 2.95
C GLY A 205 -5.01 23.12 1.53
N GLU A 206 -5.65 22.34 0.67
CA GLU A 206 -6.03 22.68 -0.70
C GLU A 206 -7.55 22.96 -0.75
N ASP A 207 -8.04 23.34 -1.92
CA ASP A 207 -9.47 23.57 -2.21
C ASP A 207 -10.18 22.32 -2.79
N TYR A 208 -9.55 21.16 -2.69
CA TYR A 208 -10.06 19.85 -3.11
C TYR A 208 -9.80 18.79 -2.05
N ASP A 209 -10.50 17.67 -2.13
CA ASP A 209 -10.42 16.56 -1.18
C ASP A 209 -10.34 15.17 -1.85
N LEU A 210 -10.46 14.11 -1.04
CA LEU A 210 -10.45 12.73 -1.55
C LEU A 210 -11.66 12.42 -2.44
N ALA A 211 -12.83 13.02 -2.19
CA ALA A 211 -14.00 12.84 -3.05
C ALA A 211 -13.73 13.41 -4.45
N ASP A 212 -13.13 14.60 -4.54
CA ASP A 212 -12.77 15.21 -5.84
C ASP A 212 -11.81 14.33 -6.63
N ALA A 213 -10.85 13.66 -5.96
CA ALA A 213 -9.96 12.71 -6.61
C ALA A 213 -10.70 11.50 -7.16
N VAL A 214 -11.66 10.95 -6.39
CA VAL A 214 -12.49 9.81 -6.80
C VAL A 214 -13.44 10.21 -7.92
N GLU A 215 -14.11 11.34 -7.83
CA GLU A 215 -14.98 11.90 -8.86
C GLU A 215 -14.21 12.11 -10.16
N THR A 216 -13.01 12.70 -10.08
CA THR A 216 -12.10 12.84 -11.23
C THR A 216 -11.79 11.48 -11.84
N ALA A 217 -11.40 10.48 -11.05
CA ALA A 217 -11.06 9.16 -11.56
C ALA A 217 -12.27 8.45 -12.18
N CYS A 218 -13.45 8.58 -11.58
CA CYS A 218 -14.69 8.00 -12.10
C CYS A 218 -15.17 8.68 -13.40
N SER A 219 -14.81 9.95 -13.64
CA SER A 219 -15.18 10.68 -14.86
C SER A 219 -14.38 10.27 -16.10
N ILE A 220 -13.23 9.61 -15.92
CA ILE A 220 -12.36 9.24 -17.04
C ILE A 220 -13.00 8.11 -17.87
N GLU A 221 -13.10 8.33 -19.18
CA GLU A 221 -13.51 7.33 -20.13
C GLU A 221 -12.47 6.20 -20.23
N GLY A 222 -12.91 4.94 -20.32
CA GLY A 222 -12.04 3.75 -20.31
C GLY A 222 -11.72 3.22 -18.91
N ILE A 223 -11.82 4.02 -17.84
CA ILE A 223 -11.76 3.53 -16.46
C ILE A 223 -13.14 3.01 -16.07
N GLU A 224 -13.22 1.73 -15.73
CA GLU A 224 -14.45 1.05 -15.30
C GLU A 224 -14.55 0.87 -13.79
N ARG A 225 -13.40 0.84 -13.09
CA ARG A 225 -13.29 0.60 -11.65
C ARG A 225 -12.28 1.53 -11.01
N VAL A 226 -12.70 2.14 -9.92
CA VAL A 226 -11.84 2.97 -9.05
C VAL A 226 -11.78 2.33 -7.67
N ARG A 227 -10.60 2.13 -7.14
CA ARG A 227 -10.40 1.54 -5.81
C ARG A 227 -9.56 2.45 -4.94
N LEU A 228 -9.84 2.46 -3.65
CA LEU A 228 -9.05 3.18 -2.66
C LEU A 228 -8.01 2.28 -2.00
N GLY A 229 -6.84 2.84 -1.70
CA GLY A 229 -5.87 2.25 -0.80
C GLY A 229 -6.33 2.29 0.66
N SER A 230 -5.38 2.25 1.60
CA SER A 230 -5.68 2.31 3.03
C SER A 230 -6.17 3.69 3.44
N ILE A 231 -7.21 3.72 4.28
CA ILE A 231 -7.93 4.91 4.73
C ILE A 231 -7.82 5.01 6.26
N GLU A 232 -7.60 6.21 6.75
CA GLU A 232 -7.72 6.53 8.17
C GLU A 232 -9.19 6.81 8.53
N PRO A 233 -9.75 6.16 9.56
CA PRO A 233 -11.19 6.18 9.84
C PRO A 233 -11.76 7.59 10.07
N GLU A 234 -11.11 8.39 10.90
CA GLU A 234 -11.62 9.68 11.38
C GLU A 234 -11.86 10.75 10.30
N GLN A 235 -11.42 10.50 9.08
CA GLN A 235 -11.68 11.40 7.95
C GLN A 235 -12.82 10.91 7.05
N MET A 236 -13.45 9.79 7.41
CA MET A 236 -14.60 9.22 6.69
C MET A 236 -15.91 9.72 7.29
N ASP A 237 -16.17 11.02 7.15
CA ASP A 237 -17.44 11.59 7.60
C ASP A 237 -18.63 11.26 6.66
N LYS A 238 -19.83 11.62 7.06
CA LYS A 238 -21.06 11.31 6.32
C LYS A 238 -21.12 12.00 4.96
N GLU A 239 -20.58 13.20 4.84
CA GLU A 239 -20.56 13.97 3.60
C GLU A 239 -19.64 13.29 2.58
N LEU A 240 -18.40 12.97 2.97
CA LEU A 240 -17.48 12.23 2.14
C LEU A 240 -18.08 10.88 1.71
N ILE A 241 -18.63 10.10 2.65
CA ILE A 241 -19.26 8.80 2.34
C ILE A 241 -20.39 8.96 1.32
N SER A 242 -21.22 9.99 1.44
CA SER A 242 -22.32 10.26 0.52
C SER A 242 -21.82 10.59 -0.90
N ARG A 243 -20.81 11.45 -1.02
CA ARG A 243 -20.18 11.78 -2.32
C ARG A 243 -19.55 10.54 -2.97
N LEU A 244 -18.84 9.73 -2.17
CA LEU A 244 -18.25 8.46 -2.64
C LEU A 244 -19.33 7.48 -3.12
N ALA A 245 -20.44 7.37 -2.40
CA ALA A 245 -21.54 6.46 -2.74
C ALA A 245 -22.28 6.84 -4.03
N ALA A 246 -22.19 8.09 -4.46
CA ALA A 246 -22.71 8.54 -5.75
C ALA A 246 -21.86 8.06 -6.95
N GLN A 247 -20.69 7.48 -6.71
CA GLN A 247 -19.76 7.09 -7.77
C GLN A 247 -19.89 5.60 -8.11
N GLU A 248 -20.61 5.26 -9.19
CA GLU A 248 -20.90 3.87 -9.61
C GLU A 248 -19.66 3.03 -9.93
N LYS A 249 -18.57 3.70 -10.38
CA LYS A 249 -17.29 3.03 -10.68
C LYS A 249 -16.46 2.76 -9.42
N LEU A 250 -16.79 3.37 -8.28
CA LEU A 250 -16.07 3.14 -7.04
C LEU A 250 -16.34 1.72 -6.53
N CYS A 251 -15.27 0.99 -6.30
CA CYS A 251 -15.33 -0.36 -5.78
C CYS A 251 -15.72 -0.36 -4.28
N PRO A 252 -16.77 -1.10 -3.86
CA PRO A 252 -17.22 -1.15 -2.47
C PRO A 252 -16.30 -2.00 -1.60
N GLN A 253 -15.04 -1.63 -1.54
CA GLN A 253 -14.02 -2.27 -0.70
C GLN A 253 -13.23 -1.19 0.03
N PHE A 254 -13.26 -1.24 1.35
CA PHE A 254 -12.61 -0.24 2.19
C PHE A 254 -11.62 -0.90 3.14
N HIS A 255 -10.37 -0.48 3.07
CA HIS A 255 -9.36 -0.85 4.04
C HIS A 255 -9.22 0.26 5.08
N LEU A 256 -9.85 0.09 6.23
CA LEU A 256 -9.85 1.04 7.33
C LEU A 256 -8.85 0.61 8.41
N SER A 257 -7.86 1.43 8.70
CA SER A 257 -6.77 1.11 9.64
C SER A 257 -7.26 1.14 11.10
N LEU A 258 -7.68 0.00 11.66
CA LEU A 258 -8.13 -0.11 13.07
C LEU A 258 -6.97 -0.07 14.06
N GLN A 259 -5.94 -0.82 13.82
CA GLN A 259 -4.74 -1.05 14.65
C GLN A 259 -5.02 -1.78 15.98
N SER A 260 -6.06 -1.44 16.74
CA SER A 260 -6.50 -2.14 17.95
C SER A 260 -8.00 -1.94 18.19
N GLY A 261 -8.69 -2.94 18.68
CA GLY A 261 -10.09 -2.85 19.12
C GLY A 261 -10.25 -2.48 20.62
N CYS A 262 -9.23 -1.87 21.24
CA CYS A 262 -9.24 -1.41 22.62
C CYS A 262 -8.88 0.05 22.72
N ASP A 263 -9.76 0.89 23.26
CA ASP A 263 -9.58 2.35 23.35
C ASP A 263 -8.36 2.77 24.13
N LYS A 264 -7.99 2.05 25.20
CA LYS A 264 -6.77 2.31 25.97
C LYS A 264 -5.53 2.12 25.08
N THR A 265 -5.51 1.07 24.29
CA THR A 265 -4.41 0.78 23.34
C THR A 265 -4.39 1.80 22.21
N LEU A 266 -5.53 2.13 21.62
CA LEU A 266 -5.65 3.18 20.58
C LEU A 266 -5.10 4.53 21.09
N LYS A 267 -5.45 4.93 22.29
CA LYS A 267 -4.92 6.15 22.93
C LYS A 267 -3.40 6.09 23.12
N ALA A 268 -2.86 4.96 23.56
CA ALA A 268 -1.41 4.76 23.70
C ALA A 268 -0.69 4.77 22.34
N MET A 269 -1.35 4.29 21.28
CA MET A 269 -0.90 4.36 19.89
C MET A 269 -0.98 5.78 19.28
N ASN A 270 -1.55 6.75 19.99
CA ASN A 270 -1.85 8.09 19.48
C ASN A 270 -2.80 8.05 18.27
N ARG A 271 -3.86 7.20 18.35
CA ARG A 271 -4.95 7.19 17.38
C ARG A 271 -5.99 8.24 17.78
N HIS A 272 -6.66 8.83 16.78
CA HIS A 272 -7.57 9.97 16.96
C HIS A 272 -9.03 9.56 16.79
N TYR A 273 -9.34 8.32 17.02
CA TYR A 273 -10.69 7.72 17.08
C TYR A 273 -10.76 6.70 18.18
N ASP A 274 -11.95 6.41 18.65
CA ASP A 274 -12.25 5.28 19.54
C ASP A 274 -12.99 4.14 18.82
N THR A 275 -13.26 3.05 19.53
CA THR A 275 -13.96 1.88 18.96
C THR A 275 -15.40 2.19 18.56
N ARG A 276 -16.08 3.09 19.26
CA ARG A 276 -17.46 3.52 18.95
C ARG A 276 -17.50 4.31 17.65
N GLU A 277 -16.63 5.30 17.49
CA GLU A 277 -16.50 6.09 16.26
C GLU A 277 -16.14 5.20 15.06
N TYR A 278 -15.22 4.27 15.26
CA TYR A 278 -14.86 3.31 14.22
C TYR A 278 -16.05 2.45 13.77
N ALA A 279 -16.83 1.92 14.74
CA ALA A 279 -18.01 1.11 14.46
C ALA A 279 -19.10 1.93 13.74
N GLU A 280 -19.29 3.21 14.09
CA GLU A 280 -20.23 4.12 13.42
C GLU A 280 -19.81 4.33 11.95
N ILE A 281 -18.54 4.60 11.68
CA ILE A 281 -18.00 4.76 10.31
C ILE A 281 -18.23 3.50 9.48
N VAL A 282 -17.93 2.33 10.02
CA VAL A 282 -18.19 1.05 9.33
C VAL A 282 -19.69 0.87 9.06
N GLY A 283 -20.54 1.21 10.01
CA GLY A 283 -22.00 1.18 9.85
C GLY A 283 -22.47 2.09 8.71
N ASN A 284 -21.99 3.33 8.65
CA ASN A 284 -22.29 4.29 7.61
C ASN A 284 -21.84 3.81 6.22
N LEU A 285 -20.62 3.24 6.12
CA LEU A 285 -20.11 2.67 4.88
C LEU A 285 -20.94 1.48 4.41
N ARG A 286 -21.32 0.56 5.30
CA ARG A 286 -22.17 -0.59 4.93
C ARG A 286 -23.56 -0.18 4.49
N ALA A 287 -24.11 0.87 5.09
CA ALA A 287 -25.42 1.44 4.68
C ALA A 287 -25.34 2.10 3.30
N ALA A 288 -24.26 2.82 3.02
CA ALA A 288 -24.03 3.52 1.75
C ALA A 288 -23.61 2.57 0.61
N PHE A 289 -22.88 1.49 0.92
CA PHE A 289 -22.35 0.53 -0.04
C PHE A 289 -22.82 -0.90 0.30
N PRO A 290 -23.97 -1.33 -0.18
CA PRO A 290 -24.44 -2.72 -0.01
C PRO A 290 -23.41 -3.72 -0.53
N ASN A 291 -23.25 -4.85 0.15
CA ASN A 291 -22.27 -5.91 -0.15
C ASN A 291 -20.80 -5.41 -0.13
N SER A 292 -20.51 -4.33 0.63
CA SER A 292 -19.14 -3.85 0.76
C SER A 292 -18.27 -4.78 1.60
N SER A 293 -16.98 -4.86 1.26
CA SER A 293 -15.99 -5.55 2.08
C SER A 293 -15.20 -4.56 2.93
N MET A 294 -15.17 -4.79 4.25
CA MET A 294 -14.34 -4.07 5.19
C MET A 294 -13.09 -4.88 5.51
N THR A 295 -11.93 -4.31 5.30
CA THR A 295 -10.65 -4.95 5.66
C THR A 295 -9.86 -4.05 6.59
N THR A 296 -8.97 -4.61 7.40
CA THR A 296 -8.22 -3.83 8.37
C THR A 296 -6.86 -4.43 8.72
N ASP A 297 -6.03 -3.62 9.35
CA ASP A 297 -4.81 -4.02 10.05
C ASP A 297 -5.07 -4.03 11.56
N VAL A 298 -4.60 -5.08 12.26
CA VAL A 298 -4.62 -5.18 13.73
C VAL A 298 -3.22 -5.51 14.23
N MET A 299 -2.72 -4.69 15.13
CA MET A 299 -1.45 -4.87 15.81
C MET A 299 -1.69 -5.47 17.18
N VAL A 300 -1.00 -6.56 17.52
CA VAL A 300 -1.10 -7.23 18.81
C VAL A 300 0.20 -7.12 19.61
N GLY A 301 0.09 -7.09 20.94
CA GLY A 301 1.24 -6.99 21.83
C GLY A 301 1.92 -5.62 21.79
N PHE A 302 1.14 -4.56 21.66
CA PHE A 302 1.65 -3.18 21.78
C PHE A 302 2.15 -2.93 23.22
N ALA A 303 3.03 -1.93 23.40
CA ALA A 303 3.55 -1.60 24.72
C ALA A 303 2.41 -1.24 25.69
N GLY A 304 2.35 -1.93 26.83
CA GLY A 304 1.33 -1.76 27.86
C GLY A 304 -0.02 -2.43 27.59
N GLU A 305 -0.16 -3.20 26.49
CA GLU A 305 -1.37 -3.98 26.22
C GLU A 305 -1.48 -5.16 27.22
N SER A 306 -2.49 -5.12 28.08
CA SER A 306 -2.80 -6.22 29.02
C SER A 306 -3.53 -7.38 28.31
N GLU A 307 -3.81 -8.47 29.04
CA GLU A 307 -4.64 -9.55 28.50
C GLU A 307 -6.08 -9.09 28.30
N GLU A 308 -6.62 -8.29 29.22
CA GLU A 308 -7.97 -7.71 29.12
C GLU A 308 -8.08 -6.78 27.92
N ASP A 309 -7.05 -5.95 27.64
CA ASP A 309 -7.00 -5.07 26.46
C ASP A 309 -7.01 -5.90 25.17
N PHE A 310 -6.24 -7.00 25.13
CA PHE A 310 -6.21 -7.92 24.01
C PHE A 310 -7.56 -8.61 23.77
N GLN A 311 -8.21 -9.10 24.85
CA GLN A 311 -9.53 -9.73 24.75
C GLN A 311 -10.60 -8.73 24.28
N ALA A 312 -10.56 -7.48 24.75
CA ALA A 312 -11.43 -6.41 24.26
C ALA A 312 -11.22 -6.18 22.75
N SER A 313 -9.96 -6.15 22.29
CA SER A 313 -9.63 -6.03 20.86
C SER A 313 -10.18 -7.20 20.04
N MET A 314 -10.03 -8.43 20.52
CA MET A 314 -10.62 -9.60 19.85
C MET A 314 -12.14 -9.54 19.77
N ALA A 315 -12.81 -9.16 20.86
CA ALA A 315 -14.26 -9.01 20.89
C ALA A 315 -14.75 -7.96 19.89
N PHE A 316 -14.06 -6.83 19.79
CA PHE A 316 -14.39 -5.76 18.83
C PHE A 316 -14.17 -6.19 17.38
N VAL A 317 -13.06 -6.84 17.06
CA VAL A 317 -12.78 -7.36 15.70
C VAL A 317 -13.87 -8.36 15.29
N LYS A 318 -14.29 -9.24 16.19
CA LYS A 318 -15.41 -10.18 15.98
C LYS A 318 -16.73 -9.45 15.75
N GLN A 319 -17.04 -8.42 16.55
CA GLN A 319 -18.25 -7.61 16.44
C GLN A 319 -18.35 -6.91 15.07
N ILE A 320 -17.25 -6.34 14.58
CA ILE A 320 -17.23 -5.66 13.28
C ILE A 320 -17.42 -6.64 12.12
N GLY A 321 -16.88 -7.88 12.20
CA GLY A 321 -17.02 -8.87 11.12
C GLY A 321 -16.33 -8.43 9.84
N PHE A 322 -15.00 -8.36 9.85
CA PHE A 322 -14.21 -7.95 8.69
C PHE A 322 -14.14 -9.03 7.62
N ALA A 323 -14.15 -8.62 6.37
CA ALA A 323 -13.87 -9.49 5.23
C ALA A 323 -12.43 -10.03 5.25
N LYS A 324 -11.48 -9.26 5.80
CA LYS A 324 -10.08 -9.67 6.01
C LYS A 324 -9.44 -8.81 7.10
N VAL A 325 -8.68 -9.45 7.97
CA VAL A 325 -7.85 -8.78 8.98
C VAL A 325 -6.39 -9.17 8.74
N HIS A 326 -5.51 -8.18 8.62
CA HIS A 326 -4.07 -8.39 8.61
C HIS A 326 -3.55 -8.22 10.03
N VAL A 327 -3.05 -9.31 10.60
CA VAL A 327 -2.57 -9.34 11.97
C VAL A 327 -1.05 -9.18 12.00
N PHE A 328 -0.57 -8.25 12.80
CA PHE A 328 0.86 -7.98 12.98
C PHE A 328 1.25 -7.99 14.46
N PRO A 329 2.27 -8.75 14.88
CA PRO A 329 2.88 -8.51 16.16
C PRO A 329 3.58 -7.15 16.18
N TYR A 330 3.43 -6.40 17.26
CA TYR A 330 4.11 -5.10 17.42
C TYR A 330 5.62 -5.25 17.24
N SER A 331 6.17 -4.49 16.30
CA SER A 331 7.60 -4.42 16.01
C SER A 331 8.17 -3.11 16.57
N LEU A 332 9.04 -3.22 17.58
CA LEU A 332 9.69 -2.06 18.16
C LEU A 332 10.52 -1.33 17.08
N ARG A 333 10.33 0.00 17.01
CA ARG A 333 10.99 0.86 16.01
C ARG A 333 11.82 1.91 16.70
N LYS A 334 13.13 1.89 16.44
CA LYS A 334 14.06 2.93 16.89
C LYS A 334 13.63 4.30 16.39
N GLY A 335 13.67 5.30 17.25
CA GLY A 335 13.32 6.69 16.94
C GLY A 335 11.82 6.99 16.98
N THR A 336 10.97 6.02 17.36
CA THR A 336 9.54 6.25 17.58
C THR A 336 9.24 6.46 19.07
N ARG A 337 8.14 7.17 19.37
CA ARG A 337 7.72 7.40 20.75
C ARG A 337 7.45 6.09 21.49
N ALA A 338 6.92 5.07 20.80
CA ALA A 338 6.60 3.80 21.42
C ALA A 338 7.84 3.00 21.86
N GLU A 339 9.04 3.33 21.38
CA GLU A 339 10.28 2.71 21.83
C GLU A 339 10.51 2.91 23.34
N SER A 340 10.15 4.09 23.86
CA SER A 340 10.35 4.46 25.26
C SER A 340 9.15 4.17 26.17
N LEU A 341 8.05 3.63 25.63
CA LEU A 341 6.89 3.26 26.45
C LEU A 341 7.21 2.08 27.35
N PRO A 342 6.71 2.05 28.61
CA PRO A 342 6.86 0.91 29.50
C PRO A 342 5.96 -0.27 29.10
N GLY A 343 6.23 -1.44 29.64
CA GLY A 343 5.36 -2.61 29.53
C GLY A 343 5.41 -3.29 28.14
N HIS A 344 6.59 -3.35 27.53
CA HIS A 344 6.76 -4.10 26.30
C HIS A 344 6.39 -5.59 26.50
N VAL A 345 5.51 -6.08 25.67
CA VAL A 345 5.06 -7.47 25.66
C VAL A 345 6.17 -8.38 25.14
N SER A 346 6.34 -9.56 25.75
CA SER A 346 7.36 -10.51 25.33
C SER A 346 7.12 -11.05 23.92
N PRO A 347 8.18 -11.48 23.19
CA PRO A 347 8.01 -12.07 21.86
C PRO A 347 7.07 -13.28 21.84
N ALA A 348 7.19 -14.17 22.82
CA ALA A 348 6.32 -15.37 22.93
C ALA A 348 4.84 -14.98 23.10
N GLU A 349 4.56 -13.97 23.92
CA GLU A 349 3.19 -13.50 24.13
C GLU A 349 2.63 -12.79 22.88
N LYS A 350 3.44 -12.03 22.17
CA LYS A 350 3.05 -11.44 20.88
C LYS A 350 2.70 -12.51 19.86
N GLU A 351 3.47 -13.59 19.80
CA GLU A 351 3.23 -14.72 18.91
C GLU A 351 1.92 -15.44 19.26
N ARG A 352 1.68 -15.69 20.58
CA ARG A 352 0.42 -16.26 21.07
C ARG A 352 -0.79 -15.40 20.66
N ARG A 353 -0.71 -14.08 20.90
CA ARG A 353 -1.78 -13.15 20.53
C ARG A 353 -1.99 -13.07 19.02
N ALA A 354 -0.92 -13.06 18.25
CA ALA A 354 -1.00 -13.05 16.78
C ALA A 354 -1.68 -14.32 16.26
N LYS A 355 -1.41 -15.48 16.83
CA LYS A 355 -2.07 -16.74 16.49
C LYS A 355 -3.56 -16.69 16.78
N LEU A 356 -3.96 -16.29 17.98
CA LEU A 356 -5.38 -16.22 18.37
C LEU A 356 -6.17 -15.22 17.54
N MET A 357 -5.61 -14.02 17.29
CA MET A 357 -6.23 -13.02 16.44
C MET A 357 -6.28 -13.49 14.98
N GLY A 358 -5.28 -14.24 14.51
CA GLY A 358 -5.25 -14.87 13.20
C GLY A 358 -6.36 -15.90 13.01
N GLU A 359 -6.58 -16.77 13.99
CA GLU A 359 -7.67 -17.76 13.98
C GLU A 359 -9.05 -17.07 13.90
N LEU A 360 -9.24 -15.96 14.64
CA LEU A 360 -10.45 -15.14 14.55
C LEU A 360 -10.60 -14.52 13.15
N ALA A 361 -9.52 -13.96 12.61
CA ALA A 361 -9.49 -13.36 11.28
C ALA A 361 -9.85 -14.38 10.18
N ASP A 362 -9.34 -15.60 10.27
CA ASP A 362 -9.63 -16.68 9.33
C ASP A 362 -11.12 -17.11 9.38
N ASN A 363 -11.72 -17.12 10.56
CA ASN A 363 -13.14 -17.39 10.72
C ASN A 363 -13.99 -16.27 10.09
N SER A 364 -13.71 -15.01 10.40
CA SER A 364 -14.37 -13.86 9.74
C SER A 364 -14.24 -13.90 8.21
N ARG A 365 -13.06 -14.29 7.70
CA ARG A 365 -12.82 -14.46 6.28
C ARG A 365 -13.73 -15.51 5.66
N LYS A 366 -13.85 -16.68 6.28
CA LYS A 366 -14.72 -17.77 5.83
C LYS A 366 -16.19 -17.35 5.81
N GLU A 367 -16.65 -16.67 6.86
CA GLU A 367 -18.03 -16.15 6.94
C GLU A 367 -18.31 -15.15 5.81
N PHE A 368 -17.37 -14.23 5.56
CA PHE A 368 -17.49 -13.29 4.45
C PHE A 368 -17.56 -14.00 3.09
N LEU A 369 -16.64 -14.93 2.81
CA LEU A 369 -16.64 -15.66 1.54
C LEU A 369 -17.92 -16.49 1.37
N GLN A 370 -18.41 -17.12 2.43
CA GLN A 370 -19.66 -17.87 2.40
C GLN A 370 -20.87 -16.96 2.10
N SER A 371 -20.88 -15.72 2.56
CA SER A 371 -21.95 -14.76 2.26
C SER A 371 -21.97 -14.33 0.79
N GLN A 372 -20.89 -14.53 0.04
CA GLN A 372 -20.80 -14.20 -1.38
C GLN A 372 -21.34 -15.33 -2.29
N VAL A 373 -21.49 -16.54 -1.76
CA VAL A 373 -21.96 -17.69 -2.53
C VAL A 373 -23.41 -17.48 -2.99
N GLY A 374 -23.66 -17.76 -4.26
CA GLY A 374 -24.95 -17.57 -4.94
C GLY A 374 -25.10 -16.23 -5.64
N LEU A 375 -24.26 -15.23 -5.34
CA LEU A 375 -24.28 -13.93 -6.01
C LEU A 375 -23.72 -14.04 -7.44
N ILE A 376 -24.19 -13.14 -8.30
CA ILE A 376 -23.61 -12.90 -9.64
C ILE A 376 -22.87 -11.57 -9.55
N GLU A 377 -21.55 -11.61 -9.74
CA GLU A 377 -20.69 -10.47 -9.58
C GLU A 377 -19.84 -10.23 -10.84
N GLU A 378 -19.46 -8.99 -11.08
CA GLU A 378 -18.47 -8.64 -12.09
C GLU A 378 -17.07 -8.95 -11.57
N VAL A 379 -16.32 -9.78 -12.28
CA VAL A 379 -14.96 -10.19 -11.97
C VAL A 379 -14.00 -9.64 -13.02
N LEU A 380 -13.00 -8.88 -12.58
CA LEU A 380 -11.84 -8.53 -13.42
C LEU A 380 -10.84 -9.67 -13.31
N PHE A 381 -10.62 -10.39 -14.41
CA PHE A 381 -9.64 -11.48 -14.46
C PHE A 381 -8.23 -10.93 -14.64
N GLU A 382 -7.28 -11.45 -13.87
CA GLU A 382 -5.90 -10.97 -13.85
C GLU A 382 -4.93 -11.94 -14.50
N ARG A 383 -5.15 -13.23 -14.31
CA ARG A 383 -4.21 -14.24 -14.80
C ARG A 383 -4.85 -15.61 -14.91
N LEU A 384 -4.28 -16.42 -15.80
CA LEU A 384 -4.53 -17.86 -15.87
C LEU A 384 -3.42 -18.60 -15.13
N ARG A 385 -3.77 -19.35 -14.10
CA ARG A 385 -2.81 -20.10 -13.29
C ARG A 385 -3.38 -21.45 -12.88
N HIS A 386 -2.59 -22.53 -13.05
CA HIS A 386 -2.99 -23.90 -12.70
C HIS A 386 -4.34 -24.35 -13.31
N GLY A 387 -4.71 -23.83 -14.47
CA GLY A 387 -5.99 -24.13 -15.14
C GLY A 387 -7.19 -23.32 -14.64
N TYR A 388 -6.98 -22.35 -13.77
CA TYR A 388 -7.99 -21.42 -13.27
C TYR A 388 -7.74 -20.00 -13.77
N LEU A 389 -8.80 -19.35 -14.21
CA LEU A 389 -8.82 -17.88 -14.31
C LEU A 389 -8.99 -17.31 -12.91
N GLU A 390 -8.02 -16.55 -12.46
CA GLU A 390 -8.02 -15.86 -11.18
C GLU A 390 -8.37 -14.38 -11.40
N GLY A 391 -9.30 -13.86 -10.59
CA GLY A 391 -9.72 -12.46 -10.66
C GLY A 391 -10.37 -11.98 -9.37
N TYR A 392 -10.88 -10.75 -9.40
CA TYR A 392 -11.51 -10.13 -8.23
C TYR A 392 -12.81 -9.44 -8.60
N THR A 393 -13.79 -9.56 -7.71
CA THR A 393 -15.04 -8.78 -7.78
C THR A 393 -14.78 -7.29 -7.43
N LYS A 394 -15.80 -6.44 -7.60
CA LYS A 394 -15.72 -5.04 -7.15
C LYS A 394 -15.43 -4.95 -5.64
N ASN A 395 -16.03 -5.79 -4.81
CA ASN A 395 -15.77 -5.82 -3.37
C ASN A 395 -14.50 -6.60 -2.96
N TYR A 396 -13.63 -6.93 -3.92
CA TYR A 396 -12.34 -7.59 -3.73
C TYR A 396 -12.41 -9.03 -3.23
N THR A 397 -13.52 -9.73 -3.51
CA THR A 397 -13.60 -11.17 -3.32
C THR A 397 -12.75 -11.86 -4.39
N PRO A 398 -11.74 -12.68 -4.02
CA PRO A 398 -10.99 -13.46 -4.99
C PRO A 398 -11.90 -14.54 -5.60
N VAL A 399 -11.81 -14.72 -6.91
CA VAL A 399 -12.64 -15.69 -7.66
C VAL A 399 -11.76 -16.54 -8.56
N HIS A 400 -11.99 -17.84 -8.53
CA HIS A 400 -11.38 -18.81 -9.41
C HIS A 400 -12.46 -19.43 -10.32
N VAL A 401 -12.25 -19.39 -11.64
CA VAL A 401 -13.14 -19.96 -12.64
C VAL A 401 -12.38 -21.02 -13.45
N THR A 402 -12.94 -22.22 -13.55
CA THR A 402 -12.42 -23.30 -14.40
C THR A 402 -12.84 -23.13 -15.86
N GLY A 403 -12.01 -23.56 -16.81
CA GLY A 403 -12.37 -23.68 -18.23
C GLY A 403 -12.31 -22.38 -19.03
N GLY A 404 -11.75 -21.31 -18.51
CA GLY A 404 -11.44 -20.11 -19.28
C GLY A 404 -10.03 -20.13 -19.88
N ASP A 405 -9.75 -19.25 -20.81
CA ASP A 405 -8.43 -19.07 -21.42
C ASP A 405 -7.82 -17.69 -21.09
N SER A 406 -6.56 -17.51 -21.44
CA SER A 406 -5.80 -16.27 -21.12
C SER A 406 -6.33 -15.03 -21.86
N SER A 407 -7.18 -15.15 -22.88
CA SER A 407 -7.77 -14.00 -23.59
C SER A 407 -8.74 -13.21 -22.71
N LEU A 408 -9.22 -13.83 -21.64
CA LEU A 408 -10.07 -13.16 -20.64
C LEU A 408 -9.26 -12.35 -19.59
N CYS A 409 -7.94 -12.46 -19.57
CA CYS A 409 -7.13 -11.64 -18.66
C CYS A 409 -7.20 -10.15 -19.06
N GLY A 410 -7.48 -9.28 -18.11
CA GLY A 410 -7.75 -7.86 -18.35
C GLY A 410 -9.21 -7.54 -18.62
N GLU A 411 -10.07 -8.56 -18.77
CA GLU A 411 -11.48 -8.39 -19.06
C GLU A 411 -12.34 -8.48 -17.79
N VAL A 412 -13.44 -7.71 -17.79
CA VAL A 412 -14.47 -7.82 -16.77
C VAL A 412 -15.60 -8.74 -17.30
N ARG A 413 -15.94 -9.78 -16.54
CA ARG A 413 -17.01 -10.72 -16.90
C ARG A 413 -17.92 -10.99 -15.70
N ARG A 414 -19.17 -11.30 -15.98
CA ARG A 414 -20.14 -11.74 -14.96
C ARG A 414 -19.86 -13.18 -14.56
N VAL A 415 -19.82 -13.44 -13.27
CA VAL A 415 -19.53 -14.75 -12.69
C VAL A 415 -20.55 -15.05 -11.59
N ARG A 416 -21.18 -16.23 -11.63
CA ARG A 416 -21.95 -16.75 -10.50
C ARG A 416 -21.01 -17.44 -9.55
N LEU A 417 -20.96 -16.97 -8.30
CA LEU A 417 -20.15 -17.55 -7.23
C LEU A 417 -20.84 -18.81 -6.71
N THR A 418 -20.17 -19.96 -6.76
CA THR A 418 -20.80 -21.27 -6.51
C THR A 418 -20.43 -21.91 -5.19
N ALA A 419 -19.21 -21.65 -4.71
CA ALA A 419 -18.72 -22.18 -3.45
C ALA A 419 -17.64 -21.28 -2.85
N ALA A 420 -17.51 -21.28 -1.53
CA ALA A 420 -16.35 -20.72 -0.82
C ALA A 420 -15.31 -21.81 -0.60
N ALA A 421 -14.07 -21.61 -1.07
CA ALA A 421 -12.99 -22.58 -1.01
C ALA A 421 -11.71 -21.93 -0.50
N GLY A 422 -11.36 -22.20 0.77
CA GLY A 422 -10.17 -21.59 1.38
C GLY A 422 -10.25 -20.05 1.42
N ASP A 423 -9.41 -19.37 0.65
CA ASP A 423 -9.31 -17.90 0.60
C ASP A 423 -10.02 -17.25 -0.60
N TYR A 424 -10.75 -18.00 -1.40
CA TYR A 424 -11.43 -17.54 -2.62
C TYR A 424 -12.83 -18.16 -2.76
N CYS A 425 -13.59 -17.63 -3.70
CA CYS A 425 -14.83 -18.26 -4.19
C CYS A 425 -14.57 -18.94 -5.53
N GLU A 426 -15.13 -20.13 -5.71
CA GLU A 426 -15.27 -20.75 -7.01
C GLU A 426 -16.43 -20.09 -7.76
N GLY A 427 -16.33 -20.02 -9.08
CA GLY A 427 -17.38 -19.43 -9.90
C GLY A 427 -17.48 -20.05 -11.28
N VAL A 428 -18.58 -19.74 -11.93
CA VAL A 428 -18.83 -20.09 -13.34
C VAL A 428 -19.20 -18.82 -14.09
N LEU A 429 -18.71 -18.69 -15.32
CA LEU A 429 -19.08 -17.57 -16.18
C LEU A 429 -20.61 -17.57 -16.33
N SER A 430 -21.20 -16.40 -16.25
CA SER A 430 -22.63 -16.16 -16.42
C SER A 430 -22.84 -15.23 -17.60
N ASP A 431 -23.78 -15.57 -18.46
CA ASP A 431 -24.19 -14.74 -19.58
C ASP A 431 -24.76 -13.39 -19.12
#